data_70ac611b32c9c08566d7fce9a846a8ce
#
_entry.id   70ac611b32c9c08566d7fce9a846a8ce
#
_cell.length_a   1.000
_cell.length_b   1.000
_cell.length_c   1.000
_cell.angle_alpha   90.00
_cell.angle_beta   90.00
_cell.angle_gamma   90.00
#
_symmetry.space_group_name_H-M   'P 1'
#
loop_
_entity.id
_entity.type
_entity.pdbx_description
1 polymer ?
#
loop_
_entity_poly.entity_id
_entity_poly.type
_entity_poly.pdbx_seq_one_letter_code
_entity_poly.pdbx_strand_id
1 'polypeptide(L)'
;MNGNEILTHAVPIWFAGSTSMPDEYAEFDADFSAENTGKFEFYIAAGSEYSLYLDGRLIGFGQYQDYPGRLIYDTLTFDAEAGEHTLRVIAWHWGVDSFTHTKRPPYVIFGLRGTAGEQALVSSENTSSRRAPGYVPYKNHTITSQLGLGCEYSAADAADKENSAFTPSVRASVGTQDGSYVLLPRPIKRCDLLPDTAMTVVRRGYYRAASGAAFS
;
A
#
# COMPACT_ATOMS: atom_id res chain seq x y z
N MET A 1 7.76 -11.56 -20.37
CA MET A 1 8.30 -10.54 -19.44
C MET A 1 7.89 -10.95 -18.03
N ASN A 2 8.81 -11.02 -17.09
CA ASN A 2 8.50 -11.37 -15.69
C ASN A 2 8.35 -10.08 -14.85
N GLY A 3 7.92 -10.20 -13.56
CA GLY A 3 7.71 -9.02 -12.71
C GLY A 3 8.96 -8.15 -12.54
N ASN A 4 10.12 -8.76 -12.56
CA ASN A 4 11.39 -8.04 -12.45
C ASN A 4 11.61 -7.11 -13.67
N GLU A 5 11.33 -7.60 -14.87
CA GLU A 5 11.45 -6.81 -16.10
C GLU A 5 10.50 -5.61 -16.10
N ILE A 6 9.24 -5.79 -15.66
CA ILE A 6 8.28 -4.68 -15.52
C ILE A 6 8.77 -3.65 -14.51
N LEU A 7 9.16 -4.11 -13.32
CA LEU A 7 9.56 -3.21 -12.24
C LEU A 7 10.90 -2.50 -12.48
N THR A 8 11.74 -2.96 -13.40
CA THR A 8 12.95 -2.21 -13.80
C THR A 8 12.63 -0.91 -14.53
N HIS A 9 11.44 -0.78 -15.11
CA HIS A 9 10.95 0.46 -15.72
C HIS A 9 10.16 1.35 -14.75
N ALA A 10 9.84 0.85 -13.57
CA ALA A 10 9.10 1.57 -12.54
C ALA A 10 10.04 2.42 -11.68
N VAL A 11 9.49 3.48 -11.11
CA VAL A 11 10.19 4.36 -10.17
C VAL A 11 9.61 4.14 -8.78
N PRO A 12 10.44 3.93 -7.74
CA PRO A 12 9.98 4.00 -6.36
C PRO A 12 9.47 5.41 -6.06
N ILE A 13 8.24 5.52 -5.53
CA ILE A 13 7.56 6.79 -5.30
C ILE A 13 6.95 6.87 -3.91
N TRP A 14 6.71 8.09 -3.44
CA TRP A 14 5.87 8.43 -2.30
C TRP A 14 5.10 9.72 -2.58
N PHE A 15 4.13 10.10 -1.72
CA PHE A 15 3.37 11.32 -1.95
C PHE A 15 4.20 12.57 -1.59
N ALA A 16 3.96 13.65 -2.32
CA ALA A 16 4.60 14.94 -2.06
C ALA A 16 4.14 15.53 -0.70
N GLY A 17 5.07 16.14 0.03
CA GLY A 17 4.78 16.69 1.36
C GLY A 17 4.81 15.68 2.51
N SER A 18 5.20 14.44 2.25
CA SER A 18 5.53 13.49 3.30
C SER A 18 6.68 13.99 4.15
N THR A 19 6.57 13.78 5.45
CA THR A 19 7.67 14.04 6.41
C THR A 19 8.38 12.74 6.79
N SER A 20 8.02 11.63 6.18
CA SER A 20 8.56 10.28 6.45
C SER A 20 8.47 9.89 7.94
N MET A 21 7.46 10.41 8.60
CA MET A 21 7.25 10.13 10.00
C MET A 21 6.59 8.75 10.19
N PRO A 22 6.73 8.12 11.37
CA PRO A 22 6.07 6.86 11.64
C PRO A 22 4.56 6.92 11.47
N ASP A 23 3.96 5.78 11.09
CA ASP A 23 2.53 5.59 10.99
C ASP A 23 1.85 6.50 9.94
N GLU A 24 2.54 6.73 8.83
CA GLU A 24 2.04 7.54 7.72
C GLU A 24 1.39 6.66 6.65
N TYR A 25 0.23 7.10 6.15
CA TYR A 25 -0.51 6.41 5.10
C TYR A 25 -0.55 7.25 3.83
N ALA A 26 -0.27 6.62 2.71
CA ALA A 26 -0.33 7.23 1.38
C ALA A 26 -1.33 6.49 0.49
N GLU A 27 -2.00 7.23 -0.37
CA GLU A 27 -2.90 6.72 -1.39
C GLU A 27 -2.37 7.09 -2.77
N PHE A 28 -2.36 6.11 -3.67
CA PHE A 28 -1.88 6.24 -5.04
C PHE A 28 -2.97 5.75 -5.99
N ASP A 29 -3.32 6.56 -6.97
CA ASP A 29 -4.24 6.19 -8.04
C ASP A 29 -3.48 6.07 -9.37
N ALA A 30 -3.77 5.00 -10.09
CA ALA A 30 -3.21 4.73 -11.41
C ALA A 30 -4.31 4.19 -12.33
N ASP A 31 -4.65 4.96 -13.35
CA ASP A 31 -5.65 4.59 -14.33
C ASP A 31 -5.03 3.78 -15.48
N PHE A 32 -5.77 2.80 -15.98
CA PHE A 32 -5.40 2.05 -17.18
C PHE A 32 -6.63 1.72 -18.01
N SER A 33 -6.42 1.53 -19.31
CA SER A 33 -7.45 1.08 -20.23
C SER A 33 -7.20 -0.38 -20.61
N ALA A 34 -8.20 -1.23 -20.43
CA ALA A 34 -8.20 -2.60 -20.92
C ALA A 34 -8.88 -2.64 -22.30
N GLU A 35 -8.11 -2.92 -23.36
CA GLU A 35 -8.68 -3.03 -24.72
C GLU A 35 -9.68 -4.18 -24.83
N ASN A 36 -9.43 -5.27 -24.11
CA ASN A 36 -10.26 -6.46 -24.07
C ASN A 36 -10.42 -6.96 -22.65
N THR A 37 -11.54 -7.60 -22.36
CA THR A 37 -11.70 -8.37 -21.12
C THR A 37 -10.61 -9.41 -21.01
N GLY A 38 -9.90 -9.43 -19.89
CA GLY A 38 -8.77 -10.31 -19.74
C GLY A 38 -8.18 -10.34 -18.32
N LYS A 39 -7.13 -11.12 -18.21
CA LYS A 39 -6.38 -11.28 -16.96
C LYS A 39 -5.21 -10.29 -16.93
N PHE A 40 -4.99 -9.72 -15.77
CA PHE A 40 -3.90 -8.79 -15.50
C PHE A 40 -3.03 -9.29 -14.36
N GLU A 41 -1.75 -8.93 -14.41
CA GLU A 41 -0.78 -9.18 -13.34
C GLU A 41 -0.24 -7.84 -12.84
N PHE A 42 -0.43 -7.59 -11.56
CA PHE A 42 0.09 -6.43 -10.86
C PHE A 42 1.24 -6.84 -9.95
N TYR A 43 2.37 -6.19 -10.10
CA TYR A 43 3.58 -6.39 -9.33
C TYR A 43 3.79 -5.20 -8.42
N ILE A 44 4.05 -5.44 -7.13
CA ILE A 44 4.21 -4.37 -6.15
C ILE A 44 5.20 -4.73 -5.03
N ALA A 45 6.04 -3.77 -4.68
CA ALA A 45 6.79 -3.79 -3.42
C ALA A 45 6.57 -2.46 -2.68
N ALA A 46 6.44 -2.54 -1.36
CA ALA A 46 6.22 -1.38 -0.50
C ALA A 46 7.19 -1.38 0.69
N GLY A 47 7.45 -0.18 1.24
CA GLY A 47 8.36 0.00 2.36
C GLY A 47 7.91 -0.66 3.65
N SER A 48 6.58 -0.74 3.88
CA SER A 48 5.99 -1.52 4.96
C SER A 48 4.86 -2.39 4.44
N GLU A 49 3.64 -1.90 4.39
CA GLU A 49 2.49 -2.69 3.97
C GLU A 49 1.63 -1.93 2.94
N TYR A 50 0.78 -2.67 2.23
CA TYR A 50 -0.13 -2.09 1.25
C TYR A 50 -1.45 -2.87 1.18
N SER A 51 -2.49 -2.19 0.71
CA SER A 51 -3.70 -2.80 0.15
C SER A 51 -3.94 -2.29 -1.26
N LEU A 52 -4.44 -3.16 -2.13
CA LEU A 52 -4.69 -2.89 -3.55
C LEU A 52 -6.17 -3.04 -3.86
N TYR A 53 -6.71 -2.03 -4.54
CA TYR A 53 -8.11 -2.00 -4.96
C TYR A 53 -8.18 -1.82 -6.49
N LEU A 54 -9.12 -2.50 -7.12
CA LEU A 54 -9.55 -2.29 -8.49
C LEU A 54 -10.98 -1.74 -8.47
N ASP A 55 -11.19 -0.55 -9.00
CA ASP A 55 -12.50 0.13 -9.05
C ASP A 55 -13.20 0.15 -7.68
N GLY A 56 -12.43 0.39 -6.62
CA GLY A 56 -12.90 0.41 -5.24
C GLY A 56 -13.05 -0.96 -4.56
N ARG A 57 -12.88 -2.07 -5.28
CA ARG A 57 -12.94 -3.42 -4.72
C ARG A 57 -11.55 -3.88 -4.28
N LEU A 58 -11.40 -4.30 -3.03
CA LEU A 58 -10.15 -4.88 -2.51
C LEU A 58 -9.82 -6.17 -3.27
N ILE A 59 -8.62 -6.23 -3.87
CA ILE A 59 -8.12 -7.40 -4.60
C ILE A 59 -6.89 -8.04 -3.97
N GLY A 60 -6.22 -7.35 -3.07
CA GLY A 60 -5.10 -7.93 -2.35
C GLY A 60 -4.44 -6.99 -1.36
N PHE A 61 -3.55 -7.54 -0.56
CA PHE A 61 -2.74 -6.83 0.41
C PHE A 61 -1.40 -7.55 0.61
N GLY A 62 -0.43 -6.88 1.17
CA GLY A 62 0.91 -7.37 1.51
C GLY A 62 1.59 -6.31 2.34
N GLN A 63 2.74 -6.57 2.80
CA GLN A 63 3.99 -6.87 2.13
C GLN A 63 4.67 -8.13 2.74
N TYR A 64 5.68 -8.63 2.04
CA TYR A 64 6.72 -9.53 2.57
C TYR A 64 8.03 -8.77 2.64
N GLN A 65 8.62 -8.69 3.83
CA GLN A 65 9.79 -7.86 4.06
C GLN A 65 11.08 -8.69 4.06
N ASP A 66 12.18 -8.08 3.60
CA ASP A 66 13.53 -8.63 3.67
C ASP A 66 14.50 -7.51 4.13
N TYR A 67 15.78 -7.77 4.17
CA TYR A 67 16.80 -6.79 4.54
C TYR A 67 16.81 -5.55 3.62
N PRO A 68 17.29 -4.40 4.10
CA PRO A 68 17.49 -3.22 3.27
C PRO A 68 18.26 -3.55 1.99
N GLY A 69 17.82 -2.99 0.86
CA GLY A 69 18.40 -3.28 -0.45
C GLY A 69 17.81 -4.51 -1.16
N ARG A 70 16.98 -5.30 -0.50
CA ARG A 70 16.23 -6.42 -1.10
C ARG A 70 14.74 -6.09 -1.08
N LEU A 71 14.22 -5.66 -2.22
CA LEU A 71 12.82 -5.31 -2.39
C LEU A 71 12.06 -6.55 -2.88
N ILE A 72 11.32 -7.17 -2.00
CA ILE A 72 10.50 -8.32 -2.33
C ILE A 72 9.20 -7.80 -2.96
N TYR A 73 8.89 -8.23 -4.17
CA TYR A 73 7.63 -7.86 -4.79
C TYR A 73 6.60 -8.99 -4.73
N ASP A 74 5.35 -8.61 -4.52
CA ASP A 74 4.20 -9.49 -4.67
C ASP A 74 3.70 -9.47 -6.11
N THR A 75 3.10 -10.58 -6.53
CA THR A 75 2.33 -10.67 -7.78
C THR A 75 0.86 -10.92 -7.43
N LEU A 76 0.01 -10.01 -7.86
CA LEU A 76 -1.44 -10.14 -7.74
C LEU A 76 -2.03 -10.31 -9.13
N THR A 77 -2.92 -11.28 -9.28
CA THR A 77 -3.60 -11.55 -10.55
C THR A 77 -5.08 -11.28 -10.38
N PHE A 78 -5.68 -10.58 -11.32
CA PHE A 78 -7.11 -10.27 -11.35
C PHE A 78 -7.63 -10.22 -12.79
N ASP A 79 -8.96 -10.34 -12.93
CA ASP A 79 -9.64 -10.13 -14.19
C ASP A 79 -10.23 -8.72 -14.25
N ALA A 80 -10.13 -8.07 -15.40
CA ALA A 80 -10.79 -6.80 -15.70
C ALA A 80 -11.56 -6.92 -17.02
N GLU A 81 -12.68 -6.24 -17.11
CA GLU A 81 -13.47 -6.12 -18.34
C GLU A 81 -12.81 -5.11 -19.30
N ALA A 82 -13.24 -5.08 -20.56
CA ALA A 82 -12.81 -4.03 -21.48
C ALA A 82 -13.34 -2.67 -21.01
N GLY A 83 -12.48 -1.66 -20.96
CA GLY A 83 -12.82 -0.30 -20.51
C GLY A 83 -11.76 0.37 -19.66
N GLU A 84 -12.13 1.50 -19.08
CA GLU A 84 -11.28 2.27 -18.19
C GLU A 84 -11.40 1.76 -16.75
N HIS A 85 -10.26 1.64 -16.07
CA HIS A 85 -10.15 1.13 -14.72
C HIS A 85 -9.22 1.98 -13.89
N THR A 86 -9.48 2.04 -12.59
CA THR A 86 -8.59 2.67 -11.60
C THR A 86 -8.04 1.64 -10.63
N LEU A 87 -6.73 1.53 -10.56
CA LEU A 87 -6.02 0.84 -9.49
C LEU A 87 -5.70 1.84 -8.39
N ARG A 88 -6.06 1.51 -7.16
CA ARG A 88 -5.74 2.29 -5.97
C ARG A 88 -4.88 1.48 -5.03
N VAL A 89 -3.72 2.01 -4.67
CA VAL A 89 -2.85 1.48 -3.63
C VAL A 89 -2.95 2.35 -2.40
N ILE A 90 -3.27 1.77 -1.25
CA ILE A 90 -3.09 2.42 0.05
C ILE A 90 -1.89 1.77 0.70
N ALA A 91 -0.83 2.55 0.92
CA ALA A 91 0.42 2.09 1.51
C ALA A 91 0.59 2.66 2.92
N TRP A 92 1.03 1.82 3.84
CA TRP A 92 1.31 2.15 5.22
C TRP A 92 2.80 2.17 5.49
N HIS A 93 3.32 3.28 5.99
CA HIS A 93 4.70 3.42 6.41
C HIS A 93 4.80 3.34 7.94
N TRP A 94 5.34 2.25 8.46
CA TRP A 94 5.55 2.07 9.90
C TRP A 94 6.56 3.06 10.47
N GLY A 95 7.70 3.25 9.79
CA GLY A 95 8.72 4.22 10.17
C GLY A 95 9.46 3.93 11.49
N VAL A 96 9.25 2.76 12.10
CA VAL A 96 9.89 2.31 13.34
C VAL A 96 10.37 0.87 13.23
N ASP A 97 11.35 0.49 14.03
CA ASP A 97 11.78 -0.89 14.18
C ASP A 97 10.83 -1.66 15.09
N SER A 98 10.65 -2.94 14.80
CA SER A 98 9.99 -3.92 15.67
C SER A 98 10.70 -5.27 15.57
N PHE A 99 10.22 -6.31 16.25
CA PHE A 99 10.78 -7.65 16.09
C PHE A 99 10.51 -8.26 14.71
N THR A 100 9.54 -7.75 13.99
CA THR A 100 9.11 -8.26 12.68
C THR A 100 9.34 -7.27 11.53
N HIS A 101 9.79 -6.06 11.82
CA HIS A 101 9.96 -4.99 10.83
C HIS A 101 11.25 -4.20 11.09
N THR A 102 12.07 -4.03 10.05
CA THR A 102 13.21 -3.13 10.06
C THR A 102 12.80 -1.80 9.44
N LYS A 103 13.03 -0.71 10.17
CA LYS A 103 12.77 0.65 9.70
C LYS A 103 13.45 0.91 8.36
N ARG A 104 12.70 1.50 7.45
CA ARG A 104 13.17 1.93 6.12
C ARG A 104 12.44 3.19 5.67
N PRO A 105 12.93 3.91 4.66
CA PRO A 105 12.19 5.01 4.05
C PRO A 105 10.85 4.53 3.48
N PRO A 106 9.82 5.41 3.42
CA PRO A 106 8.56 5.08 2.78
C PRO A 106 8.73 5.00 1.27
N TYR A 107 8.16 3.96 0.65
CA TYR A 107 8.08 3.84 -0.80
C TYR A 107 7.01 2.85 -1.22
N VAL A 108 6.55 3.00 -2.46
CA VAL A 108 5.93 1.95 -3.26
C VAL A 108 6.59 1.94 -4.63
N ILE A 109 6.70 0.76 -5.23
CA ILE A 109 7.07 0.56 -6.62
C ILE A 109 6.13 -0.49 -7.19
N PHE A 110 5.50 -0.21 -8.32
CA PHE A 110 4.54 -1.13 -8.91
C PHE A 110 4.53 -1.07 -10.43
N GLY A 111 3.95 -2.11 -11.03
CA GLY A 111 3.70 -2.19 -12.46
C GLY A 111 2.59 -3.16 -12.79
N LEU A 112 1.87 -2.89 -13.87
CA LEU A 112 0.76 -3.68 -14.39
C LEU A 112 1.07 -4.13 -15.81
N ARG A 113 0.70 -5.37 -16.11
CA ARG A 113 0.63 -5.87 -17.49
C ARG A 113 -0.60 -6.73 -17.72
N GLY A 114 -1.08 -6.77 -18.95
CA GLY A 114 -2.00 -7.80 -19.41
C GLY A 114 -1.26 -9.12 -19.66
N THR A 115 -1.98 -10.23 -19.63
CA THR A 115 -1.40 -11.57 -19.86
C THR A 115 -1.04 -11.82 -21.33
N ALA A 116 -1.53 -11.00 -22.26
CA ALA A 116 -1.03 -10.97 -23.63
C ALA A 116 0.39 -10.36 -23.76
N GLY A 117 0.90 -9.75 -22.65
CA GLY A 117 2.29 -9.31 -22.51
C GLY A 117 2.50 -7.81 -22.64
N GLU A 118 1.45 -7.04 -22.93
CA GLU A 118 1.51 -5.58 -22.96
C GLU A 118 1.72 -4.99 -21.57
N GLN A 119 2.62 -4.02 -21.48
CA GLN A 119 2.77 -3.20 -20.28
C GLN A 119 1.67 -2.16 -20.27
N ALA A 120 0.78 -2.21 -19.28
CA ALA A 120 -0.30 -1.25 -19.16
C ALA A 120 0.13 0.01 -18.40
N LEU A 121 0.86 -0.12 -17.30
CA LEU A 121 1.40 1.01 -16.53
C LEU A 121 2.58 0.61 -15.63
N VAL A 122 3.34 1.61 -15.18
CA VAL A 122 4.34 1.50 -14.11
C VAL A 122 4.29 2.73 -13.20
N SER A 123 4.67 2.58 -11.95
CA SER A 123 4.82 3.71 -11.03
C SER A 123 5.87 4.70 -11.51
N SER A 124 5.55 5.98 -11.42
CA SER A 124 6.42 7.09 -11.84
C SER A 124 6.09 8.34 -11.05
N GLU A 125 6.90 9.38 -11.21
CA GLU A 125 6.64 10.69 -10.60
C GLU A 125 5.34 11.35 -11.11
N ASN A 126 4.78 10.86 -12.22
CA ASN A 126 3.47 11.28 -12.72
C ASN A 126 2.30 10.53 -12.08
N THR A 127 2.54 9.48 -11.31
CA THR A 127 1.48 8.76 -10.59
C THR A 127 0.81 9.69 -9.59
N SER A 128 -0.51 9.74 -9.63
CA SER A 128 -1.31 10.54 -8.69
C SER A 128 -1.20 10.00 -7.27
N SER A 129 -0.89 10.85 -6.31
CA SER A 129 -0.74 10.46 -4.91
C SER A 129 -1.21 11.53 -3.94
N ARG A 130 -1.54 11.12 -2.74
CA ARG A 130 -1.87 11.98 -1.60
C ARG A 130 -1.63 11.27 -0.28
N ARG A 131 -1.69 12.01 0.82
CA ARG A 131 -1.88 11.39 2.13
C ARG A 131 -3.24 10.68 2.14
N ALA A 132 -3.28 9.43 2.58
CA ALA A 132 -4.55 8.68 2.64
C ALA A 132 -5.50 9.34 3.66
N PRO A 133 -6.69 9.79 3.23
CA PRO A 133 -7.62 10.48 4.10
C PRO A 133 -8.20 9.52 5.16
N GLY A 134 -8.51 10.07 6.33
CA GLY A 134 -9.07 9.33 7.45
C GLY A 134 -8.05 8.64 8.34
N TYR A 135 -6.87 8.34 7.87
CA TYR A 135 -5.80 7.79 8.71
C TYR A 135 -5.08 8.89 9.48
N VAL A 136 -4.99 8.71 10.81
CA VAL A 136 -4.40 9.70 11.72
C VAL A 136 -2.97 9.26 12.05
N PRO A 137 -1.94 9.93 11.51
CA PRO A 137 -0.55 9.56 11.76
C PRO A 137 -0.13 9.90 13.20
N TYR A 138 0.92 9.26 13.69
CA TYR A 138 1.65 9.53 14.95
C TYR A 138 0.90 9.33 16.26
N LYS A 139 -0.36 8.93 16.25
CA LYS A 139 -1.14 8.75 17.47
C LYS A 139 -1.17 7.32 17.97
N ASN A 140 -0.67 6.39 17.16
CA ASN A 140 -0.81 4.99 17.48
C ASN A 140 0.34 4.51 18.37
N HIS A 141 -0.05 3.92 19.47
CA HIS A 141 0.88 3.24 20.34
C HIS A 141 1.27 1.89 19.73
N THR A 142 2.51 1.49 19.96
CA THR A 142 2.93 0.12 19.70
C THR A 142 2.04 -0.83 20.49
N ILE A 143 1.36 -1.74 19.81
CA ILE A 143 0.51 -2.75 20.47
C ILE A 143 1.38 -3.67 21.32
N THR A 144 2.40 -4.21 20.71
CA THR A 144 3.51 -4.94 21.35
C THR A 144 4.76 -4.78 20.48
N SER A 145 5.92 -5.13 21.00
CA SER A 145 7.17 -5.16 20.22
C SER A 145 7.11 -6.09 19.00
N GLN A 146 6.16 -7.03 18.97
CA GLN A 146 5.95 -7.99 17.88
C GLN A 146 4.88 -7.54 16.88
N LEU A 147 3.79 -6.94 17.36
CA LEU A 147 2.62 -6.60 16.55
C LEU A 147 2.72 -5.21 15.90
N GLY A 148 3.74 -4.43 16.28
CA GLY A 148 3.95 -3.10 15.71
C GLY A 148 2.90 -2.08 16.13
N LEU A 149 2.56 -1.19 15.21
CA LEU A 149 1.64 -0.07 15.44
C LEU A 149 0.19 -0.49 15.19
N GLY A 150 -0.74 0.15 15.90
CA GLY A 150 -2.16 0.12 15.55
C GLY A 150 -2.47 1.14 14.45
N CYS A 151 -3.74 1.29 14.10
CA CYS A 151 -4.21 2.38 13.25
C CYS A 151 -5.38 3.12 13.91
N GLU A 152 -5.41 4.44 13.75
CA GLU A 152 -6.58 5.26 14.07
C GLU A 152 -7.19 5.75 12.76
N TYR A 153 -8.47 5.50 12.56
CA TYR A 153 -9.18 5.88 11.35
C TYR A 153 -10.42 6.71 11.68
N SER A 154 -10.51 7.88 11.08
CA SER A 154 -11.65 8.80 11.17
C SER A 154 -12.46 8.74 9.88
N ALA A 155 -13.65 8.14 9.93
CA ALA A 155 -14.54 8.09 8.78
C ALA A 155 -15.05 9.48 8.37
N ALA A 156 -15.12 10.44 9.31
CA ALA A 156 -15.51 11.82 9.03
C ALA A 156 -14.44 12.51 8.16
N ASP A 157 -13.16 12.37 8.54
CA ASP A 157 -12.04 12.97 7.78
C ASP A 157 -11.87 12.29 6.42
N ALA A 158 -12.16 11.01 6.32
CA ALA A 158 -12.16 10.26 5.07
C ALA A 158 -13.21 10.77 4.07
N ALA A 159 -14.35 11.29 4.57
CA ALA A 159 -15.42 11.85 3.74
C ALA A 159 -15.09 13.27 3.25
N ASP A 160 -14.21 14.00 3.92
CA ASP A 160 -13.76 15.33 3.53
C ASP A 160 -12.66 15.24 2.44
N LYS A 161 -13.10 14.95 1.22
CA LYS A 161 -12.21 14.82 0.05
C LYS A 161 -11.61 16.14 -0.43
N GLU A 162 -12.17 17.28 -0.03
CA GLU A 162 -11.74 18.59 -0.51
C GLU A 162 -10.37 19.01 0.04
N ASN A 163 -10.01 18.54 1.23
CA ASN A 163 -8.73 18.88 1.89
C ASN A 163 -7.54 18.01 1.46
N SER A 164 -7.73 17.06 0.56
CA SER A 164 -6.70 16.10 0.18
C SER A 164 -6.69 15.83 -1.33
N ALA A 165 -6.35 16.86 -2.11
CA ALA A 165 -6.22 16.70 -3.56
C ALA A 165 -5.06 15.76 -3.92
N PHE A 166 -5.25 14.97 -4.98
CA PHE A 166 -4.16 14.22 -5.59
C PHE A 166 -3.15 15.16 -6.26
N THR A 167 -1.89 14.86 -6.08
CA THR A 167 -0.76 15.55 -6.70
C THR A 167 0.20 14.55 -7.33
N PRO A 168 1.08 14.95 -8.25
CA PRO A 168 2.15 14.08 -8.72
C PRO A 168 2.99 13.57 -7.56
N SER A 169 3.40 12.31 -7.67
CA SER A 169 4.29 11.66 -6.70
C SER A 169 5.70 12.24 -6.75
N VAL A 170 6.48 11.97 -5.73
CA VAL A 170 7.91 12.26 -5.71
C VAL A 170 8.69 10.96 -5.67
N ARG A 171 9.89 10.97 -6.25
CA ARG A 171 10.81 9.82 -6.18
C ARG A 171 11.18 9.53 -4.73
N ALA A 172 11.02 8.28 -4.32
CA ALA A 172 11.38 7.81 -2.99
C ALA A 172 12.82 7.26 -2.96
N SER A 173 13.49 7.45 -1.84
CA SER A 173 14.76 6.77 -1.57
C SER A 173 14.50 5.34 -1.13
N VAL A 174 15.19 4.39 -1.75
CA VAL A 174 15.06 2.96 -1.43
C VAL A 174 16.43 2.29 -1.43
N GLY A 175 16.50 1.09 -0.86
CA GLY A 175 17.70 0.30 -0.92
C GLY A 175 18.71 0.57 0.20
N THR A 176 19.98 0.36 -0.13
CA THR A 176 21.12 0.62 0.75
C THR A 176 21.48 2.11 0.78
N GLN A 177 22.47 2.50 1.59
CA GLN A 177 22.89 3.91 1.70
C GLN A 177 23.34 4.54 0.36
N ASP A 178 23.85 3.72 -0.56
CA ASP A 178 24.22 4.14 -1.92
C ASP A 178 23.03 4.14 -2.90
N GLY A 179 21.83 3.80 -2.43
CA GLY A 179 20.60 3.73 -3.24
C GLY A 179 20.49 2.46 -4.07
N SER A 180 21.40 1.49 -3.94
CA SER A 180 21.33 0.23 -4.67
C SER A 180 20.27 -0.69 -4.08
N TYR A 181 19.55 -1.41 -4.94
CA TYR A 181 18.60 -2.45 -4.53
C TYR A 181 18.47 -3.52 -5.61
N VAL A 182 17.96 -4.68 -5.19
CA VAL A 182 17.54 -5.76 -6.08
C VAL A 182 16.07 -6.07 -5.86
N LEU A 183 15.37 -6.32 -6.96
CA LEU A 183 13.97 -6.75 -6.95
C LEU A 183 13.93 -8.28 -6.97
N LEU A 184 13.22 -8.88 -6.03
CA LEU A 184 13.08 -10.32 -5.91
C LEU A 184 11.61 -10.70 -5.77
N PRO A 185 11.17 -11.79 -6.41
CA PRO A 185 9.82 -12.28 -6.21
C PRO A 185 9.63 -12.79 -4.77
N ARG A 186 8.43 -12.68 -4.25
CA ARG A 186 8.07 -13.24 -2.95
C ARG A 186 8.39 -14.74 -2.90
N PRO A 187 9.15 -15.21 -1.91
CA PRO A 187 9.61 -16.60 -1.87
C PRO A 187 8.56 -17.58 -1.31
N ILE A 188 7.50 -17.08 -0.70
CA ILE A 188 6.44 -17.87 -0.09
C ILE A 188 5.08 -17.46 -0.64
N LYS A 189 4.10 -18.36 -0.57
CA LYS A 189 2.73 -18.06 -0.98
C LYS A 189 2.17 -16.90 -0.15
N ARG A 190 1.48 -15.98 -0.80
CA ARG A 190 0.74 -14.90 -0.14
C ARG A 190 -0.52 -15.48 0.54
N CYS A 191 -0.96 -14.85 1.63
CA CYS A 191 -2.25 -15.18 2.23
C CYS A 191 -3.37 -14.84 1.26
N ASP A 192 -4.33 -15.75 1.13
CA ASP A 192 -5.51 -15.52 0.31
C ASP A 192 -6.53 -14.68 1.08
N LEU A 193 -7.28 -13.84 0.37
CA LEU A 193 -8.49 -13.23 0.91
C LEU A 193 -9.56 -14.31 1.00
N LEU A 194 -10.09 -14.51 2.20
CA LEU A 194 -11.24 -15.40 2.38
C LEU A 194 -12.51 -14.66 1.94
N PRO A 195 -13.51 -15.38 1.38
CA PRO A 195 -14.81 -14.80 1.10
C PRO A 195 -15.41 -14.18 2.37
N ASP A 196 -16.08 -13.05 2.23
CA ASP A 196 -16.81 -12.44 3.33
C ASP A 196 -17.83 -13.42 3.90
N THR A 197 -17.70 -13.71 5.18
CA THR A 197 -18.78 -14.33 5.93
C THR A 197 -19.76 -13.24 6.33
N ALA A 198 -21.05 -13.46 6.08
CA ALA A 198 -22.09 -12.54 6.50
C ALA A 198 -21.98 -12.29 8.02
N MET A 199 -21.67 -11.05 8.39
CA MET A 199 -21.60 -10.64 9.79
C MET A 199 -22.91 -9.99 10.21
N THR A 200 -23.43 -10.41 11.36
CA THR A 200 -24.62 -9.80 11.95
C THR A 200 -24.21 -8.96 13.15
N VAL A 201 -24.67 -7.72 13.20
CA VAL A 201 -24.47 -6.86 14.37
C VAL A 201 -25.34 -7.38 15.52
N VAL A 202 -24.73 -8.09 16.47
CA VAL A 202 -25.43 -8.67 17.63
C VAL A 202 -25.62 -7.66 18.77
N ARG A 203 -24.80 -6.60 18.82
CA ARG A 203 -24.90 -5.56 19.87
C ARG A 203 -24.27 -4.25 19.40
N ARG A 204 -24.86 -3.13 19.80
CA ARG A 204 -24.28 -1.79 19.70
C ARG A 204 -24.14 -1.20 21.09
N GLY A 205 -23.13 -0.34 21.30
CA GLY A 205 -22.90 0.35 22.54
C GLY A 205 -22.06 1.61 22.32
N TYR A 206 -21.98 2.41 23.37
CA TYR A 206 -21.12 3.60 23.41
C TYR A 206 -20.03 3.34 24.43
N TYR A 207 -18.80 3.77 24.13
CA TYR A 207 -17.75 3.83 25.13
C TYR A 207 -17.36 5.29 25.37
N ARG A 208 -16.95 5.58 26.59
CA ARG A 208 -16.34 6.86 26.94
C ARG A 208 -14.93 6.55 27.44
N ALA A 209 -13.93 7.17 26.83
CA ALA A 209 -12.58 7.09 27.35
C ALA A 209 -12.56 7.73 28.75
N ALA A 210 -12.17 6.98 29.76
CA ALA A 210 -11.98 7.51 31.11
C ALA A 210 -10.64 8.27 31.13
N SER A 211 -10.67 9.57 31.35
CA SER A 211 -9.46 10.34 31.61
C SER A 211 -8.86 9.87 32.94
N GLY A 212 -7.65 9.31 32.91
CA GLY A 212 -6.87 9.03 34.11
C GLY A 212 -7.03 7.64 34.74
N ALA A 213 -7.64 6.66 34.07
CA ALA A 213 -7.58 5.28 34.53
C ALA A 213 -6.24 4.64 34.13
N ALA A 214 -5.31 4.56 35.07
CA ALA A 214 -4.23 3.59 34.97
C ALA A 214 -4.86 2.19 35.14
N PHE A 215 -4.66 1.33 34.16
CA PHE A 215 -4.91 -0.11 34.37
C PHE A 215 -3.83 -0.61 35.32
N SER A 216 -4.24 -0.96 36.53
CA SER A 216 -3.39 -1.66 37.50
C SER A 216 -3.40 -3.14 37.24
#